data_7cadc2bfb6fad74e754b73aafd4566ef
#
_entry.id   7cadc2bfb6fad74e754b73aafd4566ef
#
_cell.length_a   1.000
_cell.length_b   1.000
_cell.length_c   1.000
_cell.angle_alpha   90.00
_cell.angle_beta   90.00
_cell.angle_gamma   90.00
#
_symmetry.space_group_name_H-M   'P 1'
#
loop_
_entity.id
_entity.type
_entity.pdbx_description
1 polymer ?
#
loop_
_entity_poly.entity_id
_entity_poly.type
_entity_poly.pdbx_seq_one_letter_code
_entity_poly.pdbx_strand_id
1 'polypeptide(L)'
;MKTITITILLILLTITTALSQDISGNWNGTTKRGDKEITFIFKIKQENATYSTTMDVPTFRIAGIKPSATTFTNGKLIIDGSNVGMNYTGVFNTEAQQFEGIYKEGGIEMVLNLKKGTIKIEDSKRPQEPVKPYPYYEEEVIFKNNEANITLAGTLTLPNKNGKFPVVILISGSGPQDRDETFMGHKPFLVLADHLAKQGIGVLRFDDRGQGASTGDFGSATTEDFSKDVLSAIDYLKTRNDIDKTHIGLIGHSEGGIIAPLAANNSKDVAFMVLLASTGVSGTELSVMQSKTLRQFPVKDEKAYEENARKAIAIVTSSKSEQEIKTELTAHYNVFIRPILKDLNVPEKNINAFISNQVNTSIKPWSRYFLQYNPADEIEKLQIPVLSLNGSKDTQVDAKINQNGIRQALIKGGNKDYKILELENLNHFFQECDTGKMDEYRKIEQTFSPIALKEISNWVLEHIN
;
A
#
# COMPACT_ATOMS: atom_id res chain seq x y z
N MET A 1 -71.01 60.46 -21.56
CA MET A 1 -70.57 59.30 -20.74
C MET A 1 -69.54 58.53 -21.54
N LYS A 2 -68.27 58.61 -21.19
CA LYS A 2 -67.17 57.88 -21.86
C LYS A 2 -66.80 56.75 -20.97
N THR A 3 -66.96 55.52 -21.44
CA THR A 3 -66.60 54.29 -20.77
C THR A 3 -65.06 54.04 -21.01
N ILE A 4 -64.31 54.00 -19.94
CA ILE A 4 -62.89 53.68 -19.99
C ILE A 4 -62.75 52.16 -19.75
N THR A 5 -62.33 51.44 -20.77
CA THR A 5 -62.02 50.01 -20.68
C THR A 5 -60.55 49.85 -20.20
N ILE A 6 -60.36 49.35 -19.00
CA ILE A 6 -59.03 49.04 -18.46
C ILE A 6 -58.66 47.59 -18.86
N THR A 7 -57.70 47.48 -19.77
CA THR A 7 -57.10 46.17 -20.14
C THR A 7 -55.98 45.83 -19.16
N ILE A 8 -56.20 44.82 -18.27
CA ILE A 8 -55.19 44.29 -17.37
C ILE A 8 -54.34 43.29 -18.16
N LEU A 9 -53.08 43.66 -18.42
CA LEU A 9 -52.10 42.79 -19.03
C LEU A 9 -51.48 41.89 -17.91
N LEU A 10 -51.90 40.62 -17.84
CA LEU A 10 -51.33 39.65 -16.95
C LEU A 10 -49.96 39.20 -17.52
N ILE A 11 -48.86 39.69 -16.95
CA ILE A 11 -47.51 39.16 -17.22
C ILE A 11 -47.37 37.89 -16.39
N LEU A 12 -47.49 36.72 -17.02
CA LEU A 12 -47.09 35.45 -16.43
C LEU A 12 -45.57 35.44 -16.34
N LEU A 13 -44.99 35.73 -15.17
CA LEU A 13 -43.59 35.41 -14.85
C LEU A 13 -43.51 33.90 -14.68
N THR A 14 -43.08 33.19 -15.71
CA THR A 14 -42.66 31.82 -15.59
C THR A 14 -41.33 31.80 -14.83
N ILE A 15 -41.39 31.61 -13.52
CA ILE A 15 -40.20 31.29 -12.72
C ILE A 15 -39.83 29.85 -13.11
N THR A 16 -38.93 29.72 -14.06
CA THR A 16 -38.25 28.46 -14.28
C THR A 16 -37.30 28.22 -13.07
N THR A 17 -37.79 27.51 -12.08
CA THR A 17 -36.92 26.92 -11.08
C THR A 17 -35.99 25.99 -11.83
N ALA A 18 -34.75 26.41 -12.05
CA ALA A 18 -33.71 25.53 -12.48
C ALA A 18 -33.53 24.48 -11.37
N LEU A 19 -34.23 23.36 -11.50
CA LEU A 19 -34.00 22.21 -10.66
C LEU A 19 -32.54 21.83 -10.89
N SER A 20 -31.69 22.14 -9.92
CA SER A 20 -30.31 21.67 -9.92
C SER A 20 -30.37 20.16 -10.06
N GLN A 21 -29.81 19.63 -11.14
CA GLN A 21 -29.76 18.19 -11.38
C GLN A 21 -29.00 17.54 -10.23
N ASP A 22 -29.66 16.64 -9.50
CA ASP A 22 -29.00 15.86 -8.45
C ASP A 22 -28.11 14.78 -9.09
N ILE A 23 -26.82 14.95 -8.90
CA ILE A 23 -25.78 14.00 -9.35
C ILE A 23 -25.38 12.99 -8.28
N SER A 24 -26.05 12.97 -7.14
CA SER A 24 -25.76 12.02 -6.07
C SER A 24 -25.97 10.57 -6.53
N GLY A 25 -25.17 9.67 -6.01
CA GLY A 25 -25.20 8.24 -6.32
C GLY A 25 -23.92 7.71 -6.93
N ASN A 26 -23.99 6.50 -7.43
CA ASN A 26 -22.84 5.84 -8.06
C ASN A 26 -22.83 6.13 -9.55
N TRP A 27 -21.67 6.56 -10.04
CA TRP A 27 -21.37 6.79 -11.44
C TRP A 27 -20.22 5.91 -11.85
N ASN A 28 -20.35 5.15 -12.92
CA ASN A 28 -19.36 4.20 -13.34
C ASN A 28 -19.00 4.35 -14.81
N GLY A 29 -17.76 4.04 -15.14
CA GLY A 29 -17.28 4.05 -16.51
C GLY A 29 -16.05 3.18 -16.66
N THR A 30 -15.81 2.71 -17.88
CA THR A 30 -14.67 1.89 -18.24
C THR A 30 -13.87 2.58 -19.34
N THR A 31 -12.56 2.55 -19.21
CA THR A 31 -11.63 3.05 -20.22
C THR A 31 -10.53 2.03 -20.48
N LYS A 32 -9.71 2.25 -21.51
CA LYS A 32 -8.57 1.37 -21.81
C LYS A 32 -7.25 2.09 -21.54
N ARG A 33 -6.31 1.36 -20.93
CA ARG A 33 -4.90 1.77 -20.80
C ARG A 33 -4.03 0.66 -21.40
N GLY A 34 -3.58 0.86 -22.62
CA GLY A 34 -3.04 -0.23 -23.44
C GLY A 34 -4.11 -1.29 -23.68
N ASP A 35 -3.79 -2.56 -23.47
CA ASP A 35 -4.72 -3.68 -23.67
C ASP A 35 -5.63 -3.94 -22.45
N LYS A 36 -5.48 -3.19 -21.36
CA LYS A 36 -6.25 -3.40 -20.12
C LYS A 36 -7.45 -2.47 -20.06
N GLU A 37 -8.62 -3.03 -19.80
CA GLU A 37 -9.82 -2.28 -19.42
C GLU A 37 -9.77 -1.93 -17.96
N ILE A 38 -9.99 -0.63 -17.63
CA ILE A 38 -10.02 -0.12 -16.26
C ILE A 38 -11.41 0.44 -16.00
N THR A 39 -12.07 -0.10 -14.97
CA THR A 39 -13.37 0.37 -14.51
C THR A 39 -13.20 1.30 -13.32
N PHE A 40 -13.92 2.40 -13.32
CA PHE A 40 -13.99 3.39 -12.26
C PHE A 40 -15.41 3.49 -11.74
N ILE A 41 -15.56 3.65 -10.42
CA ILE A 41 -16.84 3.95 -9.76
C ILE A 41 -16.64 5.19 -8.92
N PHE A 42 -17.37 6.26 -9.22
CA PHE A 42 -17.41 7.48 -8.43
C PHE A 42 -18.71 7.47 -7.62
N LYS A 43 -18.58 7.43 -6.30
CA LYS A 43 -19.69 7.50 -5.34
C LYS A 43 -19.83 8.95 -4.91
N ILE A 44 -20.77 9.66 -5.48
CA ILE A 44 -21.00 11.10 -5.22
C ILE A 44 -22.07 11.23 -4.15
N LYS A 45 -21.78 11.98 -3.10
CA LYS A 45 -22.72 12.36 -2.04
C LYS A 45 -22.90 13.86 -2.03
N GLN A 46 -24.12 14.32 -1.76
CA GLN A 46 -24.42 15.71 -1.51
C GLN A 46 -24.67 15.93 -0.02
N GLU A 47 -23.95 16.86 0.56
CA GLU A 47 -24.11 17.29 1.95
C GLU A 47 -24.15 18.83 1.99
N ASN A 48 -25.26 19.41 2.45
CA ASN A 48 -25.41 20.86 2.62
C ASN A 48 -25.02 21.70 1.38
N ALA A 49 -25.50 21.37 0.19
CA ALA A 49 -25.20 22.05 -1.08
C ALA A 49 -23.76 21.88 -1.61
N THR A 50 -22.92 21.05 -0.98
CA THR A 50 -21.61 20.64 -1.46
C THR A 50 -21.62 19.18 -1.88
N TYR A 51 -20.74 18.84 -2.83
CA TYR A 51 -20.54 17.44 -3.24
C TYR A 51 -19.23 16.91 -2.70
N SER A 52 -19.26 15.66 -2.27
CA SER A 52 -18.07 14.86 -1.96
C SER A 52 -18.07 13.60 -2.81
N THR A 53 -16.88 13.12 -3.17
CA THR A 53 -16.75 11.91 -3.98
C THR A 53 -15.80 10.92 -3.29
N THR A 54 -16.17 9.65 -3.35
CA THR A 54 -15.26 8.55 -3.10
C THR A 54 -15.13 7.74 -4.39
N MET A 55 -13.91 7.43 -4.79
CA MET A 55 -13.65 6.68 -6.02
C MET A 55 -13.16 5.27 -5.70
N ASP A 56 -13.74 4.30 -6.38
CA ASP A 56 -13.24 2.94 -6.40
C ASP A 56 -12.71 2.62 -7.81
N VAL A 57 -11.66 1.82 -7.89
CA VAL A 57 -11.14 1.25 -9.14
C VAL A 57 -11.19 -0.27 -9.05
N PRO A 58 -12.37 -0.88 -9.35
CA PRO A 58 -12.58 -2.31 -9.16
C PRO A 58 -11.59 -3.19 -9.92
N THR A 59 -11.21 -2.76 -11.12
CA THR A 59 -10.16 -3.43 -11.90
C THR A 59 -8.87 -3.59 -11.10
N PHE A 60 -8.59 -2.66 -10.20
CA PHE A 60 -7.43 -2.69 -9.31
C PHE A 60 -7.78 -3.02 -7.87
N ARG A 61 -9.04 -3.33 -7.57
CA ARG A 61 -9.59 -3.56 -6.21
C ARG A 61 -9.18 -2.46 -5.22
N ILE A 62 -8.97 -1.27 -5.74
CA ILE A 62 -8.76 -0.09 -4.93
C ILE A 62 -10.14 0.48 -4.65
N ALA A 63 -10.44 0.76 -3.40
CA ALA A 63 -11.69 1.38 -2.97
C ALA A 63 -11.43 2.50 -1.98
N GLY A 64 -12.38 3.42 -1.90
CA GLY A 64 -12.36 4.46 -0.87
C GLY A 64 -11.38 5.60 -1.12
N ILE A 65 -10.82 5.75 -2.33
CA ILE A 65 -9.98 6.90 -2.67
C ILE A 65 -10.82 8.18 -2.50
N LYS A 66 -10.30 9.15 -1.75
CA LYS A 66 -10.98 10.41 -1.47
C LYS A 66 -10.30 11.57 -2.21
N PRO A 67 -10.86 12.04 -3.34
CA PRO A 67 -10.44 13.27 -3.99
C PRO A 67 -10.59 14.49 -3.07
N SER A 68 -9.83 15.55 -3.33
CA SER A 68 -9.82 16.79 -2.52
C SER A 68 -11.12 17.55 -2.60
N ALA A 69 -11.74 17.61 -3.80
CA ALA A 69 -12.96 18.38 -4.03
C ALA A 69 -13.81 17.82 -5.17
N THR A 70 -15.11 18.09 -5.10
CA THR A 70 -16.06 17.76 -6.17
C THR A 70 -16.97 18.96 -6.40
N THR A 71 -17.06 19.43 -7.64
CA THR A 71 -17.93 20.53 -8.03
C THR A 71 -18.80 20.13 -9.23
N PHE A 72 -20.07 20.57 -9.19
CA PHE A 72 -20.99 20.42 -10.30
C PHE A 72 -21.69 21.74 -10.56
N THR A 73 -21.49 22.32 -11.73
CA THR A 73 -22.07 23.61 -12.11
C THR A 73 -22.34 23.63 -13.61
N ASN A 74 -23.52 24.04 -14.00
CA ASN A 74 -23.93 24.18 -15.41
C ASN A 74 -23.73 22.90 -16.23
N GLY A 75 -24.02 21.73 -15.64
CA GLY A 75 -23.86 20.43 -16.30
C GLY A 75 -22.42 19.91 -16.34
N LYS A 76 -21.45 20.64 -15.77
CA LYS A 76 -20.03 20.25 -15.74
C LYS A 76 -19.67 19.71 -14.36
N LEU A 77 -19.21 18.47 -14.33
CA LEU A 77 -18.65 17.79 -13.16
C LEU A 77 -17.13 17.91 -13.18
N ILE A 78 -16.55 18.37 -12.09
CA ILE A 78 -15.10 18.37 -11.86
C ILE A 78 -14.85 17.65 -10.53
N ILE A 79 -13.99 16.63 -10.57
CA ILE A 79 -13.49 15.92 -9.39
C ILE A 79 -11.99 16.18 -9.34
N ASP A 80 -11.58 17.01 -8.38
CA ASP A 80 -10.17 17.31 -8.12
C ASP A 80 -9.63 16.28 -7.13
N GLY A 81 -8.76 15.43 -7.61
CA GLY A 81 -8.01 14.45 -6.84
C GLY A 81 -6.50 14.69 -6.92
N SER A 82 -6.06 15.95 -6.98
CA SER A 82 -4.63 16.32 -7.00
C SER A 82 -3.87 15.73 -5.80
N ASN A 83 -4.52 15.58 -4.65
CA ASN A 83 -3.99 14.92 -3.45
C ASN A 83 -3.69 13.42 -3.65
N VAL A 84 -4.36 12.77 -4.60
CA VAL A 84 -4.22 11.34 -4.94
C VAL A 84 -3.73 11.13 -6.38
N GLY A 85 -3.24 12.20 -7.03
CA GLY A 85 -2.62 12.14 -8.35
C GLY A 85 -3.57 11.97 -9.53
N MET A 86 -4.88 12.26 -9.34
CA MET A 86 -5.89 12.13 -10.40
C MET A 86 -6.78 13.36 -10.53
N ASN A 87 -7.43 13.52 -11.68
CA ASN A 87 -8.49 14.50 -11.90
C ASN A 87 -9.51 13.95 -12.91
N TYR A 88 -10.77 14.31 -12.73
CA TYR A 88 -11.83 14.03 -13.70
C TYR A 88 -12.58 15.30 -14.06
N THR A 89 -12.86 15.49 -15.35
CA THR A 89 -13.73 16.55 -15.84
C THR A 89 -14.69 15.98 -16.87
N GLY A 90 -15.99 16.12 -16.66
CA GLY A 90 -17.01 15.64 -17.59
C GLY A 90 -18.16 16.63 -17.73
N VAL A 91 -18.83 16.60 -18.88
CA VAL A 91 -20.06 17.36 -19.16
C VAL A 91 -21.22 16.38 -19.27
N PHE A 92 -22.34 16.70 -18.66
CA PHE A 92 -23.51 15.85 -18.69
C PHE A 92 -24.21 15.92 -20.06
N ASN A 93 -24.28 14.77 -20.72
CA ASN A 93 -25.06 14.60 -21.95
C ASN A 93 -26.47 14.15 -21.57
N THR A 94 -27.45 15.00 -21.82
CA THR A 94 -28.87 14.77 -21.47
C THR A 94 -29.53 13.68 -22.32
N GLU A 95 -29.09 13.49 -23.57
CA GLU A 95 -29.61 12.43 -24.45
C GLU A 95 -29.09 11.07 -24.05
N ALA A 96 -27.75 10.96 -23.81
CA ALA A 96 -27.08 9.73 -23.41
C ALA A 96 -27.20 9.41 -21.90
N GLN A 97 -27.71 10.36 -21.09
CA GLN A 97 -27.83 10.25 -19.63
C GLN A 97 -26.52 9.84 -18.95
N GLN A 98 -25.41 10.46 -19.39
CA GLN A 98 -24.07 10.16 -18.90
C GLN A 98 -23.21 11.43 -18.84
N PHE A 99 -22.15 11.40 -18.02
CA PHE A 99 -21.06 12.38 -18.17
C PHE A 99 -20.10 11.92 -19.25
N GLU A 100 -19.83 12.76 -20.22
CA GLU A 100 -18.78 12.57 -21.20
C GLU A 100 -17.55 13.35 -20.74
N GLY A 101 -16.45 12.64 -20.49
CA GLY A 101 -15.36 13.26 -19.76
C GLY A 101 -13.98 12.66 -20.00
N ILE A 102 -13.02 13.32 -19.37
CA ILE A 102 -11.60 12.97 -19.38
C ILE A 102 -11.15 12.69 -17.95
N TYR A 103 -10.59 11.53 -17.75
CA TYR A 103 -9.86 11.15 -16.54
C TYR A 103 -8.35 11.36 -16.78
N LYS A 104 -7.69 11.96 -15.79
CA LYS A 104 -6.24 12.25 -15.83
C LYS A 104 -5.57 11.62 -14.63
N GLU A 105 -4.52 10.86 -14.86
CA GLU A 105 -3.71 10.25 -13.81
C GLU A 105 -2.25 10.15 -14.27
N GLY A 106 -1.30 10.60 -13.43
CA GLY A 106 0.13 10.52 -13.73
C GLY A 106 0.53 11.18 -15.06
N GLY A 107 -0.22 12.23 -15.50
CA GLY A 107 0.00 12.89 -16.79
C GLY A 107 -0.64 12.21 -18.00
N ILE A 108 -1.29 11.06 -17.81
CA ILE A 108 -2.03 10.35 -18.85
C ILE A 108 -3.49 10.84 -18.86
N GLU A 109 -4.00 11.15 -20.05
CA GLU A 109 -5.41 11.48 -20.26
C GLU A 109 -6.13 10.30 -20.92
N MET A 110 -7.28 9.94 -20.35
CA MET A 110 -8.13 8.86 -20.85
C MET A 110 -9.56 9.34 -20.99
N VAL A 111 -10.20 9.03 -22.09
CA VAL A 111 -11.64 9.26 -22.24
C VAL A 111 -12.35 8.34 -21.26
N LEU A 112 -13.19 8.91 -20.38
CA LEU A 112 -13.96 8.18 -19.40
C LEU A 112 -15.36 8.76 -19.31
N ASN A 113 -16.31 8.04 -19.89
CA ASN A 113 -17.73 8.40 -19.79
C ASN A 113 -18.34 7.71 -18.59
N LEU A 114 -19.11 8.43 -17.77
CA LEU A 114 -19.70 7.92 -16.55
C LEU A 114 -21.21 7.80 -16.69
N LYS A 115 -21.74 6.60 -16.49
CA LYS A 115 -23.19 6.32 -16.41
C LYS A 115 -23.63 6.13 -14.97
N LYS A 116 -24.80 6.62 -14.62
CA LYS A 116 -25.39 6.41 -13.30
C LYS A 116 -25.80 4.95 -13.14
N GLY A 117 -25.43 4.33 -12.04
CA GLY A 117 -25.78 2.94 -11.73
C GLY A 117 -24.73 2.24 -10.87
N THR A 118 -25.05 1.01 -10.50
CA THR A 118 -24.12 0.13 -9.78
C THR A 118 -23.58 -0.93 -10.73
N ILE A 119 -22.26 -1.07 -10.80
CA ILE A 119 -21.65 -2.26 -11.42
C ILE A 119 -21.58 -3.33 -10.33
N LYS A 120 -22.12 -4.51 -10.61
CA LYS A 120 -21.90 -5.66 -9.77
C LYS A 120 -20.46 -6.12 -10.02
N ILE A 121 -19.60 -5.83 -9.07
CA ILE A 121 -18.24 -6.39 -9.07
C ILE A 121 -18.40 -7.83 -8.59
N GLU A 122 -17.99 -8.80 -9.37
CA GLU A 122 -17.79 -10.14 -8.85
C GLU A 122 -16.57 -10.07 -7.94
N ASP A 123 -16.80 -10.03 -6.64
CA ASP A 123 -15.74 -10.16 -5.66
C ASP A 123 -15.11 -11.54 -5.85
N SER A 124 -13.82 -11.57 -6.15
CA SER A 124 -13.09 -12.84 -6.12
C SER A 124 -13.24 -13.42 -4.72
N LYS A 125 -13.62 -14.68 -4.67
CA LYS A 125 -13.76 -15.39 -3.41
C LYS A 125 -12.45 -15.30 -2.63
N ARG A 126 -12.54 -15.05 -1.34
CA ARG A 126 -11.42 -15.07 -0.40
C ARG A 126 -11.74 -16.08 0.70
N PRO A 127 -11.65 -17.40 0.37
CA PRO A 127 -12.17 -18.45 1.24
C PRO A 127 -11.42 -18.55 2.58
N GLN A 128 -10.22 -17.97 2.68
CA GLN A 128 -9.43 -17.97 3.90
C GLN A 128 -9.72 -16.79 4.83
N GLU A 129 -10.43 -15.76 4.35
CA GLU A 129 -10.80 -14.64 5.24
C GLU A 129 -11.78 -15.13 6.30
N PRO A 130 -11.48 -14.94 7.60
CA PRO A 130 -12.33 -15.41 8.67
C PRO A 130 -13.65 -14.63 8.72
N VAL A 131 -14.73 -15.31 9.06
CA VAL A 131 -16.09 -14.76 9.17
C VAL A 131 -16.52 -14.74 10.62
N LYS A 132 -17.06 -13.62 11.09
CA LYS A 132 -17.61 -13.49 12.46
C LYS A 132 -18.87 -14.35 12.65
N PRO A 133 -19.11 -14.91 13.86
CA PRO A 133 -18.31 -14.74 15.07
C PRO A 133 -17.03 -15.58 15.03
N TYR A 134 -15.92 -14.98 15.50
CA TYR A 134 -14.64 -15.68 15.59
C TYR A 134 -14.59 -16.62 16.80
N PRO A 135 -13.84 -17.74 16.76
CA PRO A 135 -13.67 -18.65 17.89
C PRO A 135 -12.64 -18.14 18.93
N TYR A 136 -12.18 -16.94 18.79
CA TYR A 136 -11.17 -16.27 19.64
C TYR A 136 -11.66 -14.86 20.03
N TYR A 137 -10.95 -14.22 20.96
CA TYR A 137 -11.23 -12.85 21.37
C TYR A 137 -10.55 -11.83 20.45
N GLU A 138 -11.24 -10.74 20.14
CA GLU A 138 -10.74 -9.63 19.36
C GLU A 138 -11.19 -8.31 19.97
N GLU A 139 -10.28 -7.33 20.05
CA GLU A 139 -10.59 -5.96 20.49
C GLU A 139 -9.82 -4.92 19.66
N GLU A 140 -10.47 -3.78 19.44
CA GLU A 140 -9.84 -2.59 18.91
C GLU A 140 -9.00 -1.94 20.00
N VAL A 141 -7.76 -1.59 19.64
CA VAL A 141 -6.80 -1.00 20.58
C VAL A 141 -6.20 0.28 20.02
N ILE A 142 -5.78 1.15 20.94
CA ILE A 142 -5.11 2.40 20.60
C ILE A 142 -3.89 2.53 21.51
N PHE A 143 -2.74 2.86 20.95
CA PHE A 143 -1.51 3.12 21.68
C PHE A 143 -0.78 4.33 21.12
N LYS A 144 0.14 4.91 21.90
CA LYS A 144 0.82 6.16 21.55
C LYS A 144 2.29 5.93 21.25
N ASN A 145 2.75 6.49 20.15
CA ASN A 145 4.15 6.80 19.95
C ASN A 145 4.40 8.22 20.49
N ASN A 146 4.94 8.29 21.70
CA ASN A 146 5.14 9.58 22.39
C ASN A 146 6.26 10.41 21.74
N GLU A 147 7.25 9.77 21.13
CA GLU A 147 8.35 10.46 20.44
C GLU A 147 7.84 11.23 19.21
N ALA A 148 7.00 10.59 18.39
CA ALA A 148 6.39 11.20 17.23
C ALA A 148 5.12 12.00 17.55
N ASN A 149 4.62 11.94 18.80
CA ASN A 149 3.34 12.52 19.24
C ASN A 149 2.15 12.09 18.35
N ILE A 150 2.08 10.80 18.04
CA ILE A 150 1.01 10.20 17.24
C ILE A 150 0.30 9.10 18.02
N THR A 151 -0.89 8.76 17.56
CA THR A 151 -1.71 7.65 18.06
C THR A 151 -1.82 6.60 16.97
N LEU A 152 -1.54 5.35 17.33
CA LEU A 152 -1.65 4.20 16.44
C LEU A 152 -2.86 3.36 16.85
N ALA A 153 -3.66 2.98 15.87
CA ALA A 153 -4.86 2.16 16.06
C ALA A 153 -4.62 0.75 15.50
N GLY A 154 -5.06 -0.23 16.23
CA GLY A 154 -4.85 -1.63 15.88
C GLY A 154 -5.98 -2.54 16.35
N THR A 155 -5.82 -3.81 16.06
CA THR A 155 -6.65 -4.89 16.55
C THR A 155 -5.77 -5.90 17.29
N LEU A 156 -6.08 -6.14 18.55
CA LEU A 156 -5.47 -7.21 19.33
C LEU A 156 -6.39 -8.44 19.28
N THR A 157 -5.85 -9.54 18.76
CA THR A 157 -6.52 -10.83 18.70
C THR A 157 -5.86 -11.76 19.72
N LEU A 158 -6.64 -12.37 20.61
CA LEU A 158 -6.14 -13.31 21.64
C LEU A 158 -6.89 -14.64 21.54
N PRO A 159 -6.25 -15.78 21.85
CA PRO A 159 -6.91 -17.09 21.80
C PRO A 159 -8.19 -17.17 22.63
N ASN A 160 -8.22 -16.49 23.77
CA ASN A 160 -9.36 -16.39 24.68
C ASN A 160 -9.37 -15.03 25.37
N LYS A 161 -10.52 -14.67 25.96
CA LYS A 161 -10.65 -13.45 26.77
C LYS A 161 -9.88 -13.52 28.10
N ASN A 162 -9.66 -14.72 28.62
CA ASN A 162 -9.02 -14.94 29.93
C ASN A 162 -7.77 -15.79 29.73
N GLY A 163 -6.64 -15.34 30.28
CA GLY A 163 -5.35 -16.02 30.20
C GLY A 163 -4.19 -15.04 30.06
N LYS A 164 -3.00 -15.60 29.90
CA LYS A 164 -1.80 -14.87 29.48
C LYS A 164 -1.27 -15.57 28.25
N PHE A 165 -1.11 -14.84 27.18
CA PHE A 165 -0.77 -15.41 25.88
C PHE A 165 0.54 -14.84 25.36
N PRO A 166 1.38 -15.67 24.75
CA PRO A 166 2.44 -15.18 23.88
C PRO A 166 1.81 -14.37 22.76
N VAL A 167 2.48 -13.34 22.27
CA VAL A 167 1.91 -12.45 21.27
C VAL A 167 2.94 -12.09 20.21
N VAL A 168 2.50 -11.99 18.96
CA VAL A 168 3.30 -11.44 17.88
C VAL A 168 2.73 -10.12 17.38
N ILE A 169 3.62 -9.21 16.99
CA ILE A 169 3.27 -7.96 16.31
C ILE A 169 3.51 -8.18 14.81
N LEU A 170 2.48 -8.00 13.98
CA LEU A 170 2.62 -8.01 12.52
C LEU A 170 3.01 -6.63 12.03
N ILE A 171 4.06 -6.59 11.19
CA ILE A 171 4.67 -5.36 10.67
C ILE A 171 4.59 -5.42 9.15
N SER A 172 3.85 -4.48 8.57
CA SER A 172 3.54 -4.40 7.15
C SER A 172 4.73 -4.06 6.27
N GLY A 173 4.59 -4.34 4.98
CA GLY A 173 5.56 -3.99 3.95
C GLY A 173 5.49 -2.52 3.53
N SER A 174 6.22 -2.20 2.45
CA SER A 174 6.36 -0.83 1.95
C SER A 174 5.05 -0.21 1.48
N GLY A 175 4.91 1.08 1.73
CA GLY A 175 3.74 1.87 1.40
C GLY A 175 2.76 1.97 2.57
N PRO A 176 1.80 2.91 2.49
CA PRO A 176 0.84 3.13 3.57
C PRO A 176 -0.16 1.97 3.62
N GLN A 177 -0.08 1.15 4.66
CA GLN A 177 -0.87 -0.06 4.83
C GLN A 177 -1.89 0.07 5.98
N ASP A 178 -3.02 -0.59 5.80
CA ASP A 178 -3.91 -0.87 6.92
C ASP A 178 -3.40 -2.09 7.73
N ARG A 179 -3.98 -2.32 8.90
CA ARG A 179 -3.61 -3.41 9.82
C ARG A 179 -3.72 -4.82 9.24
N ASP A 180 -4.46 -4.98 8.14
CA ASP A 180 -4.66 -6.26 7.46
C ASP A 180 -3.67 -6.46 6.31
N GLU A 181 -2.82 -5.45 6.04
CA GLU A 181 -1.94 -5.38 4.87
C GLU A 181 -2.74 -5.62 3.58
N THR A 182 -3.85 -4.89 3.45
CA THR A 182 -4.80 -5.10 2.36
C THR A 182 -4.18 -4.77 1.01
N PHE A 183 -3.95 -5.80 0.21
CA PHE A 183 -3.36 -5.63 -1.12
C PHE A 183 -4.12 -6.43 -2.17
N MET A 184 -4.53 -5.77 -3.24
CA MET A 184 -5.28 -6.38 -4.37
C MET A 184 -6.50 -7.21 -3.94
N GLY A 185 -7.17 -6.82 -2.83
CA GLY A 185 -8.36 -7.48 -2.28
C GLY A 185 -8.06 -8.69 -1.40
N HIS A 186 -6.81 -8.94 -1.07
CA HIS A 186 -6.37 -9.89 -0.05
C HIS A 186 -6.10 -9.17 1.27
N LYS A 187 -6.22 -9.90 2.38
CA LYS A 187 -5.91 -9.45 3.74
C LYS A 187 -4.99 -10.45 4.43
N PRO A 188 -3.71 -10.51 4.01
CA PRO A 188 -2.80 -11.55 4.49
C PRO A 188 -2.61 -11.53 6.00
N PHE A 189 -2.55 -10.36 6.63
CA PHE A 189 -2.40 -10.27 8.08
C PHE A 189 -3.66 -10.68 8.84
N LEU A 190 -4.86 -10.46 8.28
CA LEU A 190 -6.08 -10.98 8.87
C LEU A 190 -6.09 -12.51 8.88
N VAL A 191 -5.69 -13.16 7.77
CA VAL A 191 -5.61 -14.61 7.64
C VAL A 191 -4.53 -15.19 8.55
N LEU A 192 -3.36 -14.55 8.62
CA LEU A 192 -2.29 -14.98 9.52
C LEU A 192 -2.69 -14.84 11.00
N ALA A 193 -3.37 -13.75 11.37
CA ALA A 193 -3.84 -13.54 12.74
C ALA A 193 -4.91 -14.57 13.14
N ASP A 194 -5.85 -14.88 12.25
CA ASP A 194 -6.84 -15.94 12.47
C ASP A 194 -6.17 -17.30 12.70
N HIS A 195 -5.18 -17.63 11.87
CA HIS A 195 -4.44 -18.88 11.99
C HIS A 195 -3.69 -18.96 13.34
N LEU A 196 -2.93 -17.94 13.69
CA LEU A 196 -2.11 -17.92 14.92
C LEU A 196 -2.98 -17.92 16.19
N ALA A 197 -4.08 -17.15 16.20
CA ALA A 197 -5.00 -17.13 17.34
C ALA A 197 -5.62 -18.52 17.62
N LYS A 198 -5.95 -19.27 16.58
CA LYS A 198 -6.44 -20.64 16.69
C LYS A 198 -5.37 -21.64 17.19
N GLN A 199 -4.08 -21.27 17.08
CA GLN A 199 -2.95 -22.04 17.59
C GLN A 199 -2.50 -21.61 19.01
N GLY A 200 -3.21 -20.69 19.66
CA GLY A 200 -2.87 -20.26 21.01
C GLY A 200 -1.94 -19.04 21.09
N ILE A 201 -1.66 -18.38 19.97
CA ILE A 201 -0.75 -17.24 19.86
C ILE A 201 -1.59 -15.96 19.64
N GLY A 202 -1.41 -14.96 20.53
CA GLY A 202 -2.00 -13.63 20.34
C GLY A 202 -1.35 -12.87 19.17
N VAL A 203 -2.09 -11.94 18.59
CA VAL A 203 -1.61 -11.15 17.44
C VAL A 203 -2.04 -9.69 17.60
N LEU A 204 -1.08 -8.77 17.54
CA LEU A 204 -1.34 -7.35 17.37
C LEU A 204 -1.07 -6.94 15.92
N ARG A 205 -2.09 -6.39 15.27
CA ARG A 205 -2.04 -5.76 13.95
C ARG A 205 -2.42 -4.30 14.11
N PHE A 206 -1.73 -3.38 13.46
CA PHE A 206 -2.04 -1.95 13.57
C PHE A 206 -1.91 -1.25 12.22
N ASP A 207 -2.70 -0.19 12.05
CA ASP A 207 -2.64 0.67 10.87
C ASP A 207 -1.36 1.51 10.93
N ASP A 208 -0.64 1.62 9.82
CA ASP A 208 0.52 2.50 9.71
C ASP A 208 0.16 3.94 10.08
N ARG A 209 1.14 4.73 10.50
CA ARG A 209 0.93 6.15 10.76
C ARG A 209 0.26 6.85 9.57
N GLY A 210 -0.79 7.62 9.83
CA GLY A 210 -1.57 8.32 8.80
C GLY A 210 -2.51 7.43 7.99
N GLN A 211 -2.68 6.15 8.36
CA GLN A 211 -3.61 5.22 7.73
C GLN A 211 -4.73 4.80 8.67
N GLY A 212 -5.86 4.36 8.10
CA GLY A 212 -6.99 3.87 8.87
C GLY A 212 -7.44 4.82 9.96
N ALA A 213 -7.30 4.40 11.22
CA ALA A 213 -7.56 5.20 12.41
C ALA A 213 -6.28 5.71 13.12
N SER A 214 -5.10 5.42 12.57
CA SER A 214 -3.82 5.94 13.06
C SER A 214 -3.61 7.39 12.62
N THR A 215 -3.07 8.21 13.53
CA THR A 215 -2.68 9.59 13.24
C THR A 215 -1.24 9.67 12.73
N GLY A 216 -0.80 10.86 12.33
CA GLY A 216 0.56 11.11 11.83
C GLY A 216 0.61 11.27 10.32
N ASP A 217 1.82 11.33 9.78
CA ASP A 217 2.08 11.47 8.34
C ASP A 217 3.04 10.38 7.87
N PHE A 218 2.54 9.49 7.02
CA PHE A 218 3.35 8.46 6.38
C PHE A 218 4.36 9.03 5.39
N GLY A 219 3.98 10.10 4.69
CA GLY A 219 4.76 10.63 3.57
C GLY A 219 6.10 11.27 3.96
N SER A 220 6.23 11.71 5.20
CA SER A 220 7.45 12.30 5.77
C SER A 220 8.30 11.32 6.58
N ALA A 221 7.78 10.11 6.85
CA ALA A 221 8.43 9.12 7.69
C ALA A 221 9.45 8.26 6.92
N THR A 222 10.32 7.62 7.66
CA THR A 222 11.34 6.68 7.18
C THR A 222 11.11 5.29 7.80
N THR A 223 11.81 4.28 7.31
CA THR A 223 11.82 2.93 7.91
C THR A 223 12.24 2.95 9.38
N GLU A 224 13.12 3.88 9.78
CA GLU A 224 13.50 4.08 11.18
C GLU A 224 12.32 4.60 12.02
N ASP A 225 11.54 5.55 11.48
CA ASP A 225 10.35 6.05 12.17
C ASP A 225 9.30 4.96 12.37
N PHE A 226 9.13 4.06 11.39
CA PHE A 226 8.24 2.91 11.53
C PHE A 226 8.73 1.91 12.60
N SER A 227 10.04 1.75 12.78
CA SER A 227 10.58 0.93 13.87
C SER A 227 10.22 1.48 15.26
N LYS A 228 10.13 2.81 15.42
CA LYS A 228 9.69 3.45 16.64
C LYS A 228 8.18 3.26 16.90
N ASP A 229 7.38 3.12 15.85
CA ASP A 229 5.97 2.73 15.98
C ASP A 229 5.86 1.30 16.52
N VAL A 230 6.69 0.38 16.05
CA VAL A 230 6.77 -0.99 16.56
C VAL A 230 7.24 -1.03 18.02
N LEU A 231 8.23 -0.22 18.40
CA LEU A 231 8.65 -0.07 19.81
C LEU A 231 7.49 0.37 20.70
N SER A 232 6.66 1.31 20.21
CA SER A 232 5.47 1.76 20.93
C SER A 232 4.41 0.65 21.07
N ALA A 233 4.30 -0.22 20.05
CA ALA A 233 3.43 -1.40 20.14
C ALA A 233 3.94 -2.43 21.16
N ILE A 234 5.25 -2.65 21.25
CA ILE A 234 5.88 -3.50 22.27
C ILE A 234 5.57 -2.93 23.66
N ASP A 235 5.82 -1.63 23.86
CA ASP A 235 5.55 -0.97 25.14
C ASP A 235 4.07 -1.05 25.54
N TYR A 236 3.16 -0.89 24.59
CA TYR A 236 1.73 -1.08 24.82
C TYR A 236 1.43 -2.51 25.33
N LEU A 237 1.94 -3.54 24.64
CA LEU A 237 1.71 -4.93 25.03
C LEU A 237 2.24 -5.23 26.44
N LYS A 238 3.34 -4.61 26.84
CA LYS A 238 3.91 -4.74 28.21
C LYS A 238 3.02 -4.15 29.31
N THR A 239 2.13 -3.22 28.98
CA THR A 239 1.15 -2.67 29.97
C THR A 239 0.04 -3.65 30.29
N ARG A 240 -0.19 -4.66 29.45
CA ARG A 240 -1.33 -5.57 29.55
C ARG A 240 -1.06 -6.72 30.54
N ASN A 241 -2.14 -7.21 31.17
CA ASN A 241 -2.07 -8.33 32.10
C ASN A 241 -2.36 -9.69 31.45
N ASP A 242 -2.95 -9.68 30.26
CA ASP A 242 -3.32 -10.83 29.46
C ASP A 242 -2.23 -11.25 28.43
N ILE A 243 -1.08 -10.57 28.46
CA ILE A 243 0.08 -10.87 27.61
C ILE A 243 1.18 -11.54 28.45
N ASP A 244 1.74 -12.60 27.93
CA ASP A 244 3.01 -13.14 28.38
C ASP A 244 4.15 -12.28 27.84
N LYS A 245 4.65 -11.41 28.69
CA LYS A 245 5.67 -10.40 28.35
C LYS A 245 7.03 -11.00 28.04
N THR A 246 7.25 -12.27 28.34
CA THR A 246 8.50 -12.99 28.03
C THR A 246 8.49 -13.58 26.63
N HIS A 247 7.32 -13.59 25.96
CA HIS A 247 7.12 -14.15 24.65
C HIS A 247 6.42 -13.15 23.70
N ILE A 248 7.00 -11.96 23.55
CA ILE A 248 6.60 -10.99 22.54
C ILE A 248 7.49 -11.21 21.31
N GLY A 249 6.91 -11.61 20.19
CA GLY A 249 7.61 -11.81 18.92
C GLY A 249 7.28 -10.75 17.88
N LEU A 250 8.12 -10.61 16.87
CA LEU A 250 7.89 -9.75 15.70
C LEU A 250 7.77 -10.60 14.44
N ILE A 251 6.79 -10.31 13.60
CA ILE A 251 6.65 -10.91 12.26
C ILE A 251 6.59 -9.76 11.26
N GLY A 252 7.63 -9.58 10.45
CA GLY A 252 7.73 -8.51 9.47
C GLY A 252 7.68 -9.04 8.04
N HIS A 253 6.80 -8.46 7.22
CA HIS A 253 6.69 -8.76 5.80
C HIS A 253 7.41 -7.70 4.96
N SER A 254 8.22 -8.13 3.98
CA SER A 254 8.91 -7.24 3.05
C SER A 254 9.73 -6.16 3.79
N GLU A 255 9.41 -4.86 3.70
CA GLU A 255 10.02 -3.79 4.49
C GLU A 255 9.82 -4.00 6.00
N GLY A 256 8.69 -4.60 6.42
CA GLY A 256 8.48 -5.00 7.82
C GLY A 256 9.58 -5.90 8.35
N GLY A 257 10.21 -6.70 7.48
CA GLY A 257 11.39 -7.49 7.78
C GLY A 257 12.70 -6.68 7.91
N ILE A 258 12.71 -5.41 7.53
CA ILE A 258 13.77 -4.43 7.86
C ILE A 258 13.45 -3.74 9.18
N ILE A 259 12.18 -3.37 9.37
CA ILE A 259 11.68 -2.66 10.56
C ILE A 259 11.84 -3.52 11.81
N ALA A 260 11.56 -4.83 11.71
CA ALA A 260 11.61 -5.75 12.84
C ALA A 260 13.01 -5.85 13.47
N PRO A 261 14.13 -6.05 12.73
CA PRO A 261 15.48 -6.01 13.29
C PRO A 261 15.84 -4.68 13.94
N LEU A 262 15.46 -3.55 13.32
CA LEU A 262 15.66 -2.22 13.89
C LEU A 262 14.97 -2.08 15.25
N ALA A 263 13.71 -2.52 15.37
CA ALA A 263 12.97 -2.48 16.62
C ALA A 263 13.57 -3.45 17.66
N ALA A 264 13.90 -4.68 17.28
CA ALA A 264 14.46 -5.68 18.19
C ALA A 264 15.80 -5.27 18.78
N ASN A 265 16.68 -4.64 18.00
CA ASN A 265 17.97 -4.15 18.49
C ASN A 265 17.84 -2.96 19.47
N ASN A 266 16.68 -2.31 19.48
CA ASN A 266 16.35 -1.21 20.40
C ASN A 266 15.41 -1.65 21.55
N SER A 267 15.09 -2.95 21.66
CA SER A 267 14.24 -3.50 22.73
C SER A 267 14.81 -4.84 23.23
N LYS A 268 14.80 -5.04 24.55
CA LYS A 268 15.15 -6.32 25.18
C LYS A 268 13.94 -7.25 25.38
N ASP A 269 12.76 -6.79 24.97
CA ASP A 269 11.49 -7.46 25.21
C ASP A 269 11.06 -8.33 24.00
N VAL A 270 11.83 -8.33 22.92
CA VAL A 270 11.58 -9.17 21.74
C VAL A 270 12.24 -10.53 21.96
N ALA A 271 11.41 -11.58 22.02
CA ALA A 271 11.86 -12.93 22.31
C ALA A 271 12.29 -13.70 21.06
N PHE A 272 11.67 -13.46 19.91
CA PHE A 272 11.93 -14.12 18.63
C PHE A 272 11.44 -13.28 17.45
N MET A 273 11.85 -13.64 16.24
CA MET A 273 11.52 -12.90 15.03
C MET A 273 11.22 -13.81 13.83
N VAL A 274 10.22 -13.44 13.04
CA VAL A 274 9.91 -14.05 11.74
C VAL A 274 10.03 -13.01 10.64
N LEU A 275 10.85 -13.27 9.65
CA LEU A 275 11.09 -12.45 8.48
C LEU A 275 10.38 -13.07 7.26
N LEU A 276 9.36 -12.42 6.76
CA LEU A 276 8.55 -12.87 5.63
C LEU A 276 8.93 -12.08 4.37
N ALA A 277 9.50 -12.74 3.36
CA ALA A 277 9.93 -12.12 2.11
C ALA A 277 10.78 -10.84 2.34
N SER A 278 11.64 -10.88 3.38
CA SER A 278 12.46 -9.76 3.80
C SER A 278 13.71 -9.61 2.93
N THR A 279 14.21 -8.38 2.82
CA THR A 279 15.48 -8.13 2.12
C THR A 279 16.68 -8.49 2.97
N GLY A 280 17.66 -9.15 2.35
CA GLY A 280 18.96 -9.48 2.93
C GLY A 280 20.12 -8.77 2.23
N VAL A 281 19.84 -7.90 1.27
CA VAL A 281 20.82 -7.06 0.57
C VAL A 281 20.52 -5.58 0.81
N SER A 282 21.48 -4.71 0.50
CA SER A 282 21.27 -3.27 0.67
C SER A 282 20.08 -2.76 -0.15
N GLY A 283 19.44 -1.69 0.32
CA GLY A 283 18.33 -1.04 -0.40
C GLY A 283 18.73 -0.61 -1.81
N THR A 284 19.98 -0.23 -2.04
CA THR A 284 20.53 0.03 -3.38
C THR A 284 20.45 -1.22 -4.26
N GLU A 285 20.96 -2.37 -3.80
CA GLU A 285 20.95 -3.61 -4.59
C GLU A 285 19.53 -4.10 -4.84
N LEU A 286 18.66 -4.08 -3.83
CA LEU A 286 17.27 -4.43 -4.02
C LEU A 286 16.58 -3.52 -5.04
N SER A 287 16.78 -2.20 -4.96
CA SER A 287 16.18 -1.24 -5.89
C SER A 287 16.66 -1.44 -7.33
N VAL A 288 17.92 -1.80 -7.52
CA VAL A 288 18.45 -2.17 -8.85
C VAL A 288 17.76 -3.42 -9.39
N MET A 289 17.62 -4.47 -8.57
CA MET A 289 16.90 -5.69 -8.96
C MET A 289 15.44 -5.39 -9.29
N GLN A 290 14.73 -4.67 -8.43
CA GLN A 290 13.33 -4.29 -8.65
C GLN A 290 13.15 -3.39 -9.89
N SER A 291 14.11 -2.54 -10.21
CA SER A 291 14.06 -1.72 -11.42
C SER A 291 14.01 -2.56 -12.71
N LYS A 292 14.52 -3.78 -12.67
CA LYS A 292 14.47 -4.74 -13.79
C LYS A 292 13.17 -5.57 -13.79
N THR A 293 12.79 -6.09 -12.63
CA THR A 293 11.66 -7.03 -12.51
C THR A 293 10.29 -6.34 -12.50
N LEU A 294 10.19 -5.14 -11.93
CA LEU A 294 8.93 -4.38 -11.80
C LEU A 294 8.75 -3.31 -12.89
N ARG A 295 9.70 -3.15 -13.77
CA ARG A 295 9.64 -2.21 -14.88
C ARG A 295 8.46 -2.51 -15.82
N GLN A 296 7.74 -1.46 -16.20
CA GLN A 296 6.53 -1.57 -17.04
C GLN A 296 6.79 -1.36 -18.55
N PHE A 297 8.05 -1.25 -18.97
CA PHE A 297 8.43 -1.04 -20.36
C PHE A 297 9.67 -1.87 -20.72
N PRO A 298 9.77 -2.32 -21.99
CA PRO A 298 10.92 -3.10 -22.44
C PRO A 298 12.17 -2.21 -22.60
N VAL A 299 13.33 -2.81 -22.43
CA VAL A 299 14.63 -2.17 -22.60
C VAL A 299 15.49 -3.05 -23.51
N LYS A 300 16.21 -2.43 -24.44
CA LYS A 300 17.06 -3.14 -25.42
C LYS A 300 18.39 -3.60 -24.83
N ASP A 301 18.94 -2.82 -23.88
CA ASP A 301 20.21 -3.07 -23.23
C ASP A 301 20.02 -3.06 -21.70
N GLU A 302 19.86 -4.26 -21.13
CA GLU A 302 19.64 -4.45 -19.69
C GLU A 302 20.86 -4.00 -18.87
N LYS A 303 22.07 -4.17 -19.39
CA LYS A 303 23.29 -3.78 -18.69
C LYS A 303 23.39 -2.26 -18.57
N ALA A 304 23.18 -1.55 -19.69
CA ALA A 304 23.15 -0.10 -19.70
C ALA A 304 22.02 0.44 -18.79
N TYR A 305 20.87 -0.24 -18.76
CA TYR A 305 19.77 0.14 -17.87
C TYR A 305 20.17 0.01 -16.40
N GLU A 306 20.78 -1.11 -15.99
CA GLU A 306 21.26 -1.31 -14.63
C GLU A 306 22.33 -0.28 -14.24
N GLU A 307 23.31 -0.01 -15.10
CA GLU A 307 24.34 1.00 -14.83
C GLU A 307 23.74 2.39 -14.63
N ASN A 308 22.70 2.74 -15.40
CA ASN A 308 22.02 4.02 -15.24
C ASN A 308 21.09 4.07 -14.01
N ALA A 309 20.48 2.95 -13.62
CA ALA A 309 19.75 2.85 -12.35
C ALA A 309 20.70 3.09 -11.16
N ARG A 310 21.90 2.47 -11.16
CA ARG A 310 22.93 2.71 -10.16
C ARG A 310 23.41 4.18 -10.11
N LYS A 311 23.58 4.83 -11.27
CA LYS A 311 23.92 6.25 -11.34
C LYS A 311 22.81 7.12 -10.74
N ALA A 312 21.53 6.83 -11.05
CA ALA A 312 20.40 7.54 -10.46
C ALA A 312 20.40 7.40 -8.92
N ILE A 313 20.61 6.18 -8.42
CA ILE A 313 20.71 5.92 -6.98
C ILE A 313 21.87 6.70 -6.35
N ALA A 314 23.05 6.70 -6.97
CA ALA A 314 24.20 7.46 -6.49
C ALA A 314 23.94 8.97 -6.41
N ILE A 315 23.17 9.54 -7.34
CA ILE A 315 22.73 10.93 -7.28
C ILE A 315 21.82 11.15 -6.06
N VAL A 316 20.81 10.28 -5.86
CA VAL A 316 19.83 10.40 -4.76
C VAL A 316 20.48 10.25 -3.39
N THR A 317 21.48 9.37 -3.26
CA THR A 317 22.17 9.07 -1.99
C THR A 317 23.35 9.99 -1.71
N SER A 318 23.65 10.92 -2.61
CA SER A 318 24.73 11.90 -2.42
C SER A 318 24.45 12.88 -1.27
N SER A 319 25.50 13.54 -0.78
CA SER A 319 25.41 14.57 0.27
C SER A 319 24.98 15.95 -0.26
N LYS A 320 24.57 16.05 -1.53
CA LYS A 320 24.11 17.28 -2.17
C LYS A 320 22.77 17.74 -1.59
N SER A 321 22.47 19.03 -1.79
CA SER A 321 21.16 19.58 -1.43
C SER A 321 20.04 18.93 -2.27
N GLU A 322 18.84 18.94 -1.75
CA GLU A 322 17.66 18.39 -2.44
C GLU A 322 17.48 19.02 -3.83
N GLN A 323 17.74 20.32 -3.96
CA GLN A 323 17.61 21.03 -5.23
C GLN A 323 18.68 20.59 -6.25
N GLU A 324 19.91 20.34 -5.82
CA GLU A 324 20.98 19.82 -6.68
C GLU A 324 20.64 18.38 -7.13
N ILE A 325 20.19 17.53 -6.19
CA ILE A 325 19.74 16.16 -6.50
C ILE A 325 18.61 16.18 -7.53
N LYS A 326 17.58 17.01 -7.34
CA LYS A 326 16.46 17.17 -8.30
C LYS A 326 16.97 17.54 -9.68
N THR A 327 17.88 18.49 -9.76
CA THR A 327 18.43 18.99 -11.02
C THR A 327 19.23 17.92 -11.73
N GLU A 328 20.14 17.24 -11.05
CA GLU A 328 20.99 16.21 -11.63
C GLU A 328 20.19 14.95 -12.03
N LEU A 329 19.26 14.53 -11.17
CA LEU A 329 18.42 13.37 -11.45
C LEU A 329 17.48 13.62 -12.65
N THR A 330 16.94 14.84 -12.76
CA THR A 330 16.15 15.27 -13.91
C THR A 330 16.99 15.25 -15.18
N ALA A 331 18.22 15.78 -15.13
CA ALA A 331 19.13 15.75 -16.27
C ALA A 331 19.50 14.31 -16.67
N HIS A 332 19.79 13.46 -15.69
CA HIS A 332 20.09 12.04 -15.91
C HIS A 332 18.93 11.31 -16.60
N TYR A 333 17.70 11.44 -16.11
CA TYR A 333 16.52 10.80 -16.72
C TYR A 333 16.20 11.37 -18.10
N ASN A 334 16.46 12.64 -18.36
CA ASN A 334 16.32 13.24 -19.69
C ASN A 334 17.28 12.61 -20.70
N VAL A 335 18.49 12.25 -20.29
CA VAL A 335 19.47 11.61 -21.15
C VAL A 335 19.16 10.13 -21.35
N PHE A 336 18.74 9.44 -20.31
CA PHE A 336 18.61 7.98 -20.33
C PHE A 336 17.18 7.46 -20.54
N ILE A 337 16.21 7.91 -19.76
CA ILE A 337 14.82 7.39 -19.80
C ILE A 337 14.03 8.00 -20.96
N ARG A 338 14.18 9.30 -21.21
CA ARG A 338 13.45 10.00 -22.26
C ARG A 338 13.58 9.36 -23.65
N PRO A 339 14.78 8.97 -24.15
CA PRO A 339 14.91 8.30 -25.43
C PRO A 339 14.15 6.96 -25.48
N ILE A 340 14.23 6.17 -24.41
CA ILE A 340 13.52 4.89 -24.30
C ILE A 340 12.01 5.09 -24.45
N LEU A 341 11.44 6.05 -23.71
CA LEU A 341 10.01 6.34 -23.76
C LEU A 341 9.58 6.94 -25.12
N LYS A 342 10.45 7.73 -25.77
CA LYS A 342 10.21 8.23 -27.14
C LYS A 342 10.18 7.10 -28.16
N ASP A 343 11.11 6.15 -28.10
CA ASP A 343 11.14 4.96 -28.95
C ASP A 343 9.85 4.14 -28.83
N LEU A 344 9.21 4.18 -27.66
CA LEU A 344 7.92 3.54 -27.37
C LEU A 344 6.71 4.41 -27.75
N ASN A 345 6.92 5.53 -28.45
CA ASN A 345 5.90 6.50 -28.87
C ASN A 345 5.08 7.08 -27.70
N VAL A 346 5.68 7.20 -26.50
CA VAL A 346 5.03 7.87 -25.38
C VAL A 346 4.97 9.38 -25.64
N PRO A 347 3.81 10.04 -25.52
CA PRO A 347 3.68 11.48 -25.73
C PRO A 347 4.62 12.29 -24.83
N GLU A 348 5.22 13.36 -25.34
CA GLU A 348 6.22 14.19 -24.62
C GLU A 348 5.70 14.70 -23.26
N LYS A 349 4.43 15.10 -23.18
CA LYS A 349 3.78 15.49 -21.93
C LYS A 349 3.83 14.39 -20.88
N ASN A 350 3.59 13.14 -21.30
CA ASN A 350 3.59 11.98 -20.38
C ASN A 350 5.01 11.61 -19.97
N ILE A 351 6.00 11.77 -20.85
CA ILE A 351 7.42 11.60 -20.51
C ILE A 351 7.84 12.61 -19.44
N ASN A 352 7.47 13.87 -19.61
CA ASN A 352 7.77 14.91 -18.63
C ASN A 352 7.14 14.62 -17.25
N ALA A 353 5.88 14.20 -17.26
CA ALA A 353 5.16 13.81 -16.03
C ALA A 353 5.82 12.59 -15.37
N PHE A 354 6.20 11.58 -16.14
CA PHE A 354 6.89 10.39 -15.65
C PHE A 354 8.21 10.76 -14.98
N ILE A 355 9.07 11.54 -15.66
CA ILE A 355 10.37 11.97 -15.13
C ILE A 355 10.18 12.79 -13.85
N SER A 356 9.27 13.76 -13.86
CA SER A 356 8.98 14.58 -12.67
C SER A 356 8.50 13.73 -11.50
N ASN A 357 7.63 12.77 -11.73
CA ASN A 357 7.15 11.87 -10.68
C ASN A 357 8.27 10.98 -10.13
N GLN A 358 9.11 10.40 -10.99
CA GLN A 358 10.27 9.60 -10.57
C GLN A 358 11.24 10.42 -9.70
N VAL A 359 11.56 11.65 -10.12
CA VAL A 359 12.42 12.55 -9.34
C VAL A 359 11.80 12.83 -7.97
N ASN A 360 10.54 13.26 -7.93
CA ASN A 360 9.87 13.62 -6.68
C ASN A 360 9.71 12.44 -5.72
N THR A 361 9.52 11.23 -6.24
CA THR A 361 9.44 10.01 -5.42
C THR A 361 10.83 9.65 -4.87
N SER A 362 11.86 9.69 -5.70
CA SER A 362 13.22 9.29 -5.32
C SER A 362 13.85 10.15 -4.23
N ILE A 363 13.45 11.42 -4.11
CA ILE A 363 14.00 12.34 -3.10
C ILE A 363 13.26 12.33 -1.76
N LYS A 364 12.14 11.60 -1.65
CA LYS A 364 11.41 11.49 -0.39
C LYS A 364 12.31 10.94 0.73
N PRO A 365 12.09 11.33 1.99
CA PRO A 365 12.88 10.86 3.14
C PRO A 365 12.98 9.34 3.19
N TRP A 366 11.86 8.64 3.01
CA TRP A 366 11.82 7.19 2.97
C TRP A 366 12.74 6.62 1.87
N SER A 367 12.63 7.11 0.62
CA SER A 367 13.42 6.59 -0.50
C SER A 367 14.91 6.76 -0.26
N ARG A 368 15.33 7.92 0.24
CA ARG A 368 16.73 8.21 0.54
C ARG A 368 17.26 7.34 1.67
N TYR A 369 16.49 7.16 2.74
CA TYR A 369 16.84 6.27 3.86
C TYR A 369 16.98 4.82 3.37
N PHE A 370 15.96 4.31 2.69
CA PHE A 370 15.93 2.93 2.19
C PHE A 370 17.10 2.61 1.25
N LEU A 371 17.41 3.50 0.30
CA LEU A 371 18.51 3.30 -0.64
C LEU A 371 19.90 3.22 0.03
N GLN A 372 20.07 3.88 1.16
CA GLN A 372 21.32 3.88 1.94
C GLN A 372 21.38 2.74 2.98
N TYR A 373 20.22 2.15 3.29
CA TYR A 373 20.12 1.14 4.35
C TYR A 373 20.70 -0.20 3.92
N ASN A 374 21.43 -0.83 4.85
CA ASN A 374 21.93 -2.19 4.68
C ASN A 374 21.37 -3.08 5.80
N PRO A 375 20.44 -4.02 5.50
CA PRO A 375 19.84 -4.90 6.52
C PRO A 375 20.84 -5.72 7.30
N ALA A 376 21.98 -6.09 6.69
CA ALA A 376 23.01 -6.87 7.35
C ALA A 376 23.50 -6.21 8.65
N ASP A 377 23.58 -4.87 8.68
CA ASP A 377 24.09 -4.11 9.83
C ASP A 377 23.22 -4.29 11.09
N GLU A 378 21.94 -4.57 10.90
CA GLU A 378 20.99 -4.84 12.00
C GLU A 378 20.81 -6.34 12.25
N ILE A 379 20.80 -7.16 11.21
CA ILE A 379 20.64 -8.62 11.34
C ILE A 379 21.86 -9.24 12.06
N GLU A 380 23.07 -8.72 11.85
CA GLU A 380 24.28 -9.16 12.53
C GLU A 380 24.23 -8.99 14.06
N LYS A 381 23.42 -8.07 14.57
CA LYS A 381 23.28 -7.80 16.01
C LYS A 381 22.28 -8.75 16.69
N LEU A 382 21.45 -9.46 15.92
CA LEU A 382 20.39 -10.32 16.46
C LEU A 382 20.97 -11.54 17.14
N GLN A 383 20.62 -11.73 18.42
CA GLN A 383 20.96 -12.92 19.20
C GLN A 383 19.72 -13.74 19.58
N ILE A 384 18.52 -13.24 19.22
CA ILE A 384 17.25 -13.94 19.41
C ILE A 384 17.03 -14.96 18.28
N PRO A 385 16.17 -15.97 18.47
CA PRO A 385 15.78 -16.90 17.41
C PRO A 385 15.19 -16.18 16.20
N VAL A 386 15.57 -16.58 14.98
CA VAL A 386 15.12 -15.97 13.72
C VAL A 386 14.62 -17.03 12.74
N LEU A 387 13.38 -16.93 12.29
CA LEU A 387 12.87 -17.64 11.12
C LEU A 387 12.86 -16.69 9.93
N SER A 388 13.38 -17.10 8.78
CA SER A 388 13.24 -16.35 7.54
C SER A 388 12.60 -17.22 6.45
N LEU A 389 11.49 -16.75 5.90
CA LEU A 389 10.74 -17.42 4.85
C LEU A 389 10.71 -16.56 3.59
N ASN A 390 10.82 -17.18 2.40
CA ASN A 390 10.53 -16.49 1.15
C ASN A 390 9.96 -17.47 0.12
N GLY A 391 9.16 -16.97 -0.81
CA GLY A 391 8.62 -17.75 -1.92
C GLY A 391 9.61 -17.88 -3.07
N SER A 392 9.74 -19.08 -3.66
CA SER A 392 10.68 -19.32 -4.77
C SER A 392 10.30 -18.54 -6.06
N LYS A 393 9.07 -18.06 -6.17
CA LYS A 393 8.56 -17.23 -7.27
C LYS A 393 8.38 -15.76 -6.88
N ASP A 394 9.01 -15.31 -5.82
CA ASP A 394 8.98 -13.91 -5.45
C ASP A 394 9.76 -13.07 -6.47
N THR A 395 9.03 -12.23 -7.22
CA THR A 395 9.61 -11.32 -8.24
C THR A 395 9.95 -9.94 -7.69
N GLN A 396 9.62 -9.65 -6.42
CA GLN A 396 9.92 -8.38 -5.77
C GLN A 396 11.17 -8.46 -4.90
N VAL A 397 11.31 -9.57 -4.15
CA VAL A 397 12.48 -9.86 -3.28
C VAL A 397 12.97 -11.26 -3.62
N ASP A 398 13.95 -11.36 -4.51
CA ASP A 398 14.50 -12.65 -4.95
C ASP A 398 14.90 -13.51 -3.75
N ALA A 399 14.31 -14.70 -3.63
CA ALA A 399 14.48 -15.58 -2.49
C ALA A 399 15.96 -15.98 -2.28
N LYS A 400 16.63 -16.41 -3.34
CA LYS A 400 18.00 -16.94 -3.23
C LYS A 400 18.99 -15.89 -2.78
N ILE A 401 18.90 -14.69 -3.36
CA ILE A 401 19.81 -13.60 -3.07
C ILE A 401 19.57 -13.09 -1.65
N ASN A 402 18.32 -12.83 -1.28
CA ASN A 402 17.99 -12.20 0.00
C ASN A 402 18.11 -13.18 1.17
N GLN A 403 17.67 -14.42 1.02
CA GLN A 403 17.85 -15.45 2.05
C GLN A 403 19.34 -15.76 2.31
N ASN A 404 20.17 -15.73 1.25
CA ASN A 404 21.61 -15.84 1.45
C ASN A 404 22.19 -14.65 2.21
N GLY A 405 21.78 -13.42 1.89
CA GLY A 405 22.21 -12.22 2.61
C GLY A 405 21.87 -12.28 4.10
N ILE A 406 20.60 -12.63 4.44
CA ILE A 406 20.16 -12.83 5.82
C ILE A 406 21.01 -13.91 6.52
N ARG A 407 21.23 -15.06 5.87
CA ARG A 407 22.06 -16.15 6.41
C ARG A 407 23.47 -15.69 6.73
N GLN A 408 24.11 -14.98 5.81
CA GLN A 408 25.48 -14.50 6.01
C GLN A 408 25.57 -13.50 7.16
N ALA A 409 24.58 -12.61 7.29
CA ALA A 409 24.53 -11.65 8.38
C ALA A 409 24.36 -12.34 9.75
N LEU A 410 23.43 -13.31 9.87
CA LEU A 410 23.22 -14.08 11.09
C LEU A 410 24.47 -14.88 11.47
N ILE A 411 25.15 -15.53 10.52
CA ILE A 411 26.41 -16.26 10.76
C ILE A 411 27.51 -15.31 11.24
N LYS A 412 27.66 -14.15 10.58
CA LYS A 412 28.68 -13.15 10.95
C LYS A 412 28.41 -12.58 12.35
N GLY A 413 27.13 -12.37 12.70
CA GLY A 413 26.69 -11.96 14.03
C GLY A 413 26.85 -13.05 15.11
N GLY A 414 27.12 -14.28 14.73
CA GLY A 414 27.27 -15.41 15.64
C GLY A 414 25.96 -16.00 16.15
N ASN A 415 24.83 -15.63 15.53
CA ASN A 415 23.53 -16.21 15.84
C ASN A 415 23.54 -17.70 15.47
N LYS A 416 23.11 -18.57 16.40
CA LYS A 416 23.10 -20.04 16.23
C LYS A 416 21.68 -20.60 16.16
N ASP A 417 20.69 -19.77 16.45
CA ASP A 417 19.28 -20.18 16.49
C ASP A 417 18.51 -19.47 15.35
N TYR A 418 18.65 -20.03 14.15
CA TYR A 418 17.92 -19.51 12.99
C TYR A 418 17.55 -20.64 12.03
N LYS A 419 16.42 -20.42 11.34
CA LYS A 419 15.92 -21.28 10.25
C LYS A 419 15.63 -20.42 9.03
N ILE A 420 16.13 -20.84 7.87
CA ILE A 420 15.93 -20.12 6.60
C ILE A 420 15.32 -21.08 5.58
N LEU A 421 14.14 -20.74 5.07
CA LEU A 421 13.36 -21.58 4.16
C LEU A 421 12.97 -20.81 2.90
N GLU A 422 13.21 -21.42 1.75
CA GLU A 422 12.60 -21.07 0.48
C GLU A 422 11.40 -22.00 0.26
N LEU A 423 10.21 -21.43 0.09
CA LEU A 423 8.97 -22.17 -0.10
C LEU A 423 8.62 -22.22 -1.59
N GLU A 424 8.52 -23.42 -2.11
CA GLU A 424 8.30 -23.67 -3.52
C GLU A 424 6.96 -23.10 -4.02
N ASN A 425 7.01 -22.48 -5.22
CA ASN A 425 5.85 -21.98 -5.96
C ASN A 425 5.06 -20.85 -5.29
N LEU A 426 5.61 -20.19 -4.26
CA LEU A 426 4.98 -19.06 -3.61
C LEU A 426 5.51 -17.73 -4.15
N ASN A 427 4.61 -16.74 -4.27
CA ASN A 427 4.95 -15.37 -4.61
C ASN A 427 5.32 -14.54 -3.37
N HIS A 428 5.49 -13.23 -3.55
CA HIS A 428 5.86 -12.28 -2.49
C HIS A 428 4.88 -12.25 -1.30
N PHE A 429 3.58 -12.49 -1.55
CA PHE A 429 2.53 -12.56 -0.53
C PHE A 429 2.24 -13.99 -0.06
N PHE A 430 3.15 -14.91 -0.32
CA PHE A 430 3.01 -16.33 0.04
C PHE A 430 1.77 -17.01 -0.54
N GLN A 431 1.32 -16.59 -1.71
CA GLN A 431 0.27 -17.26 -2.47
C GLN A 431 0.88 -18.28 -3.42
N GLU A 432 0.26 -19.42 -3.59
CA GLU A 432 0.60 -20.35 -4.67
C GLU A 432 0.30 -19.72 -6.03
N CYS A 433 1.28 -19.71 -6.92
CA CYS A 433 1.22 -18.96 -8.16
C CYS A 433 1.94 -19.66 -9.33
N ASP A 434 1.64 -19.22 -10.54
CA ASP A 434 2.30 -19.72 -11.75
C ASP A 434 3.58 -18.95 -12.08
N THR A 435 3.53 -17.63 -12.10
CA THR A 435 4.66 -16.76 -12.52
C THR A 435 5.24 -15.90 -11.40
N GLY A 436 4.51 -15.70 -10.31
CA GLY A 436 4.85 -14.81 -9.21
C GLY A 436 4.72 -13.32 -9.52
N LYS A 437 4.25 -12.96 -10.71
CA LYS A 437 4.06 -11.58 -11.11
C LYS A 437 2.81 -10.97 -10.46
N MET A 438 2.86 -9.67 -10.20
CA MET A 438 1.79 -8.94 -9.51
C MET A 438 0.42 -8.99 -10.22
N ASP A 439 0.38 -9.24 -11.52
CA ASP A 439 -0.88 -9.33 -12.28
C ASP A 439 -1.65 -10.63 -12.03
N GLU A 440 -1.03 -11.64 -11.41
CA GLU A 440 -1.70 -12.85 -10.94
C GLU A 440 -2.43 -12.65 -9.61
N TYR A 441 -1.89 -11.82 -8.71
CA TYR A 441 -2.36 -11.72 -7.32
C TYR A 441 -3.87 -11.54 -7.18
N ARG A 442 -4.49 -10.77 -8.05
CA ARG A 442 -5.93 -10.55 -8.03
C ARG A 442 -6.75 -11.78 -8.38
N LYS A 443 -6.21 -12.63 -9.28
CA LYS A 443 -6.90 -13.81 -9.81
C LYS A 443 -6.81 -14.99 -8.83
N ILE A 444 -5.76 -15.02 -8.02
CA ILE A 444 -5.54 -16.04 -7.01
C ILE A 444 -6.61 -15.89 -5.94
N GLU A 445 -7.35 -16.95 -5.61
CA GLU A 445 -8.34 -16.95 -4.53
C GLU A 445 -7.68 -17.14 -3.16
N GLN A 446 -6.55 -17.83 -3.11
CA GLN A 446 -5.75 -18.06 -1.90
C GLN A 446 -5.09 -16.74 -1.43
N THR A 447 -5.26 -16.41 -0.16
CA THR A 447 -4.63 -15.22 0.43
C THR A 447 -3.26 -15.53 1.01
N PHE A 448 -3.10 -16.71 1.63
CA PHE A 448 -1.84 -17.13 2.25
C PHE A 448 -1.70 -18.64 2.16
N SER A 449 -0.56 -19.17 1.74
CA SER A 449 -0.35 -20.61 1.63
C SER A 449 -0.46 -21.30 2.98
N PRO A 450 -1.25 -22.40 3.09
CA PRO A 450 -1.32 -23.21 4.31
C PRO A 450 0.04 -23.76 4.77
N ILE A 451 0.94 -24.00 3.82
CA ILE A 451 2.30 -24.45 4.13
C ILE A 451 3.06 -23.35 4.88
N ALA A 452 3.03 -22.12 4.39
CA ALA A 452 3.69 -21.00 5.04
C ALA A 452 3.06 -20.69 6.41
N LEU A 453 1.72 -20.69 6.51
CA LEU A 453 1.01 -20.51 7.80
C LEU A 453 1.46 -21.55 8.83
N LYS A 454 1.57 -22.82 8.42
CA LYS A 454 2.00 -23.91 9.30
C LYS A 454 3.46 -23.78 9.72
N GLU A 455 4.37 -23.43 8.80
CA GLU A 455 5.79 -23.23 9.13
C GLU A 455 5.97 -22.10 10.15
N ILE A 456 5.24 -20.98 9.97
CA ILE A 456 5.26 -19.86 10.91
C ILE A 456 4.76 -20.30 12.29
N SER A 457 3.56 -20.89 12.36
CA SER A 457 2.95 -21.26 13.64
C SER A 457 3.76 -22.35 14.38
N ASN A 458 4.23 -23.38 13.68
CA ASN A 458 5.05 -24.43 14.30
C ASN A 458 6.33 -23.85 14.89
N TRP A 459 7.03 -23.03 14.12
CA TRP A 459 8.28 -22.44 14.56
C TRP A 459 8.08 -21.50 15.77
N VAL A 460 7.01 -20.68 15.76
CA VAL A 460 6.67 -19.84 16.92
C VAL A 460 6.37 -20.70 18.15
N LEU A 461 5.58 -21.78 18.00
CA LEU A 461 5.26 -22.69 19.11
C LEU A 461 6.49 -23.40 19.69
N GLU A 462 7.51 -23.68 18.88
CA GLU A 462 8.81 -24.25 19.36
C GLU A 462 9.59 -23.25 20.23
N HIS A 463 9.35 -21.94 20.10
CA HIS A 463 10.11 -20.90 20.80
C HIS A 463 9.33 -20.20 21.95
N ILE A 464 8.11 -20.64 22.21
CA ILE A 464 7.28 -20.14 23.33
C ILE A 464 6.94 -21.22 24.37
N ASN A 465 7.37 -22.48 24.18
CA ASN A 465 7.13 -23.60 25.08
C ASN A 465 8.34 -23.94 25.96
#